data_84f26bf56045cf9af5062b036cd9b0a2
#
_entry.id   84f26bf56045cf9af5062b036cd9b0a2
#
_cell.length_a   1.000
_cell.length_b   1.000
_cell.length_c   1.000
_cell.angle_alpha   90.00
_cell.angle_beta   90.00
_cell.angle_gamma   90.00
#
_symmetry.space_group_name_H-M   'P 1'
#
loop_
_entity.id
_entity.type
_entity.pdbx_description
1 polymer ?
#
loop_
_entity_poly.entity_id
_entity_poly.type
_entity_poly.pdbx_seq_one_letter_code
_entity_poly.pdbx_strand_id
1 'polypeptide(L)'
;METNRIAAQISDIRSKINGYLLQELQKNGVTGLAPSHGALLNHLFHNNVVTMKDLAKAVRRDKSTVTALVGKLIALGYVEKLPSSDDQRSYLVRLTQKGEELRPVFMDISNRLLSRIWQGIDSTEQQEVVCILKKIGDNL
;
A
#
# COMPACT_ATOMS: atom_id res chain seq x y z
N MET A 1 -21.47 20.25 -13.49
CA MET A 1 -20.33 19.37 -13.18
C MET A 1 -20.06 18.48 -14.39
N GLU A 2 -18.84 18.47 -14.85
CA GLU A 2 -18.49 17.75 -16.08
C GLU A 2 -18.14 16.31 -15.78
N THR A 3 -18.99 15.38 -16.16
CA THR A 3 -18.79 13.94 -15.89
C THR A 3 -17.64 13.34 -16.71
N ASN A 4 -17.27 13.98 -17.82
CA ASN A 4 -16.17 13.52 -18.67
C ASN A 4 -14.77 13.72 -18.04
N ARG A 5 -14.67 14.44 -16.93
CA ARG A 5 -13.40 14.68 -16.23
C ARG A 5 -13.14 13.71 -15.08
N ILE A 6 -13.98 12.70 -14.93
CA ILE A 6 -13.88 11.76 -13.78
C ILE A 6 -12.51 11.08 -13.69
N ALA A 7 -11.93 10.65 -14.82
CA ALA A 7 -10.64 9.99 -14.82
C ALA A 7 -9.51 10.90 -14.31
N ALA A 8 -9.50 12.16 -14.76
CA ALA A 8 -8.54 13.15 -14.29
C ALA A 8 -8.73 13.45 -12.80
N GLN A 9 -9.97 13.50 -12.35
CA GLN A 9 -10.31 13.75 -10.96
C GLN A 9 -9.83 12.61 -10.04
N ILE A 10 -10.03 11.37 -10.47
CA ILE A 10 -9.55 10.20 -9.74
C ILE A 10 -8.01 10.22 -9.66
N SER A 11 -7.35 10.53 -10.77
CA SER A 11 -5.89 10.63 -10.85
C SER A 11 -5.35 11.73 -9.91
N ASP A 12 -5.99 12.89 -9.88
CA ASP A 12 -5.62 13.99 -9.00
C ASP A 12 -5.75 13.61 -7.52
N ILE A 13 -6.85 12.98 -7.16
CA ILE A 13 -7.08 12.50 -5.78
C ILE A 13 -6.00 11.49 -5.39
N ARG A 14 -5.69 10.54 -6.27
CA ARG A 14 -4.63 9.55 -6.02
C ARG A 14 -3.29 10.23 -5.78
N SER A 15 -2.96 11.23 -6.59
CA SER A 15 -1.72 11.99 -6.45
C SER A 15 -1.64 12.70 -5.09
N LYS A 16 -2.75 13.31 -4.66
CA LYS A 16 -2.85 13.98 -3.37
C LYS A 16 -2.72 13.01 -2.20
N ILE A 17 -3.33 11.83 -2.31
CA ILE A 17 -3.19 10.77 -1.29
C ILE A 17 -1.74 10.33 -1.18
N ASN A 18 -1.09 10.06 -2.31
CA ASN A 18 0.31 9.64 -2.34
C ASN A 18 1.24 10.71 -1.76
N GLY A 19 1.01 11.97 -2.09
CA GLY A 19 1.78 13.10 -1.54
C GLY A 19 1.63 13.22 -0.02
N TYR A 20 0.41 13.07 0.47
CA TYR A 20 0.14 13.06 1.92
C TYR A 20 0.90 11.93 2.62
N LEU A 21 0.81 10.70 2.08
CA LEU A 21 1.47 9.54 2.68
C LEU A 21 2.98 9.72 2.75
N LEU A 22 3.61 10.16 1.67
CA LEU A 22 5.06 10.39 1.64
C LEU A 22 5.49 11.46 2.64
N GLN A 23 4.73 12.55 2.74
CA GLN A 23 5.01 13.65 3.65
C GLN A 23 4.93 13.21 5.12
N GLU A 24 3.90 12.43 5.45
CA GLU A 24 3.72 11.90 6.80
C GLU A 24 4.80 10.87 7.17
N LEU A 25 5.21 10.03 6.21
CA LEU A 25 6.31 9.10 6.43
C LEU A 25 7.61 9.84 6.70
N GLN A 26 7.91 10.91 5.95
CA GLN A 26 9.10 11.74 6.16
C GLN A 26 9.11 12.37 7.55
N LYS A 27 7.97 12.84 8.03
CA LYS A 27 7.85 13.39 9.39
C LYS A 27 8.19 12.36 10.46
N ASN A 28 8.02 11.07 10.16
CA ASN A 28 8.34 9.97 11.06
C ASN A 28 9.73 9.37 10.79
N GLY A 29 10.56 10.04 9.99
CA GLY A 29 11.91 9.58 9.68
C GLY A 29 11.97 8.44 8.68
N VAL A 30 10.87 8.12 8.01
CA VAL A 30 10.80 7.06 7.00
C VAL A 30 10.94 7.69 5.62
N THR A 31 12.09 7.49 4.99
CA THR A 31 12.40 8.05 3.68
C THR A 31 12.78 6.96 2.68
N GLY A 32 12.72 7.29 1.41
CA GLY A 32 13.12 6.39 0.34
C GLY A 32 12.07 5.37 -0.08
N LEU A 33 10.84 5.47 0.44
CA LEU A 33 9.74 4.59 0.07
C LEU A 33 8.80 5.27 -0.92
N ALA A 34 8.47 4.55 -2.00
CA ALA A 34 7.40 4.93 -2.90
C ALA A 34 6.07 4.34 -2.41
N PRO A 35 4.91 4.81 -2.93
CA PRO A 35 3.61 4.24 -2.55
C PRO A 35 3.51 2.72 -2.74
N SER A 36 4.17 2.17 -3.76
CA SER A 36 4.19 0.72 -4.00
C SER A 36 4.87 -0.05 -2.88
N HIS A 37 5.92 0.51 -2.27
CA HIS A 37 6.56 -0.09 -1.08
C HIS A 37 5.60 -0.10 0.10
N GLY A 38 4.86 0.99 0.27
CA GLY A 38 3.84 1.10 1.33
C GLY A 38 2.75 0.05 1.20
N ALA A 39 2.25 -0.19 -0.02
CA ALA A 39 1.25 -1.22 -0.28
C ALA A 39 1.77 -2.61 0.07
N LEU A 40 3.02 -2.90 -0.26
CA LEU A 40 3.67 -4.17 0.05
C LEU A 40 3.82 -4.36 1.55
N LEU A 41 4.31 -3.35 2.26
CA LEU A 41 4.43 -3.37 3.72
C LEU A 41 3.06 -3.54 4.38
N ASN A 42 2.04 -2.87 3.89
CA ASN A 42 0.69 -2.98 4.43
C ASN A 42 0.17 -4.43 4.32
N HIS A 43 0.44 -5.10 3.22
CA HIS A 43 0.09 -6.51 3.06
C HIS A 43 0.82 -7.38 4.11
N LEU A 44 2.09 -7.11 4.36
CA LEU A 44 2.88 -7.82 5.38
C LEU A 44 2.40 -7.53 6.80
N PHE A 45 1.86 -6.34 7.07
CA PHE A 45 1.28 -6.04 8.39
C PHE A 45 0.05 -6.90 8.69
N HIS A 46 -0.65 -7.37 7.66
CA HIS A 46 -1.85 -8.21 7.81
C HIS A 46 -1.55 -9.70 7.63
N ASN A 47 -0.35 -10.05 7.15
CA ASN A 47 0.04 -11.43 6.86
C ASN A 47 1.49 -11.63 7.26
N ASN A 48 1.77 -12.46 8.25
CA ASN A 48 3.08 -12.56 8.88
C ASN A 48 4.19 -13.00 7.93
N VAL A 49 3.94 -14.04 7.14
CA VAL A 49 4.91 -14.60 6.19
C VAL A 49 4.18 -14.85 4.88
N VAL A 50 4.74 -14.39 3.78
CA VAL A 50 4.10 -14.49 2.47
C VAL A 50 5.10 -14.95 1.41
N THR A 51 4.59 -15.58 0.35
CA THR A 51 5.39 -15.91 -0.82
C THR A 51 5.50 -14.70 -1.75
N MET A 52 6.51 -14.69 -2.61
CA MET A 52 6.63 -13.66 -3.65
C MET A 52 5.43 -13.65 -4.58
N LYS A 53 4.88 -14.82 -4.89
CA LYS A 53 3.68 -14.96 -5.72
C LYS A 53 2.47 -14.27 -5.07
N ASP A 54 2.28 -14.50 -3.77
CA ASP A 54 1.19 -13.86 -3.02
C ASP A 54 1.33 -12.34 -2.98
N LEU A 55 2.56 -11.85 -2.79
CA LEU A 55 2.84 -10.42 -2.83
C LEU A 55 2.52 -9.80 -4.20
N ALA A 56 2.97 -10.43 -5.28
CA ALA A 56 2.73 -9.95 -6.62
C ALA A 56 1.22 -9.84 -6.91
N LYS A 57 0.47 -10.85 -6.49
CA LYS A 57 -0.99 -10.88 -6.62
C LYS A 57 -1.66 -9.80 -5.78
N ALA A 58 -1.22 -9.64 -4.52
CA ALA A 58 -1.82 -8.69 -3.59
C ALA A 58 -1.58 -7.24 -4.00
N VAL A 59 -0.39 -6.90 -4.50
CA VAL A 59 -0.06 -5.53 -4.93
C VAL A 59 -0.35 -5.29 -6.41
N ARG A 60 -0.83 -6.31 -7.13
CA ARG A 60 -1.19 -6.24 -8.56
C ARG A 60 -0.05 -5.74 -9.44
N ARG A 61 1.15 -6.28 -9.22
CA ARG A 61 2.35 -5.97 -10.00
C ARG A 61 2.95 -7.26 -10.52
N ASP A 62 3.78 -7.14 -11.55
CA ASP A 62 4.49 -8.29 -12.08
C ASP A 62 5.61 -8.75 -11.13
N LYS A 63 6.11 -9.95 -11.37
CA LYS A 63 7.13 -10.58 -10.54
C LYS A 63 8.43 -9.76 -10.48
N SER A 64 8.86 -9.19 -11.60
CA SER A 64 10.12 -8.43 -11.65
C SER A 64 10.01 -7.13 -10.86
N THR A 65 8.88 -6.44 -10.94
CA THR A 65 8.61 -5.23 -10.15
C THR A 65 8.60 -5.55 -8.66
N VAL A 66 7.91 -6.61 -8.26
CA VAL A 66 7.84 -7.03 -6.84
C VAL A 66 9.21 -7.42 -6.32
N THR A 67 10.01 -8.13 -7.12
CA THR A 67 11.39 -8.48 -6.75
C THR A 67 12.24 -7.23 -6.47
N ALA A 68 12.12 -6.20 -7.31
CA ALA A 68 12.81 -4.93 -7.11
C ALA A 68 12.34 -4.20 -5.85
N LEU A 69 11.02 -4.16 -5.62
CA LEU A 69 10.43 -3.53 -4.43
C LEU A 69 10.88 -4.22 -3.14
N VAL A 70 10.84 -5.54 -3.12
CA VAL A 70 11.29 -6.34 -1.98
C VAL A 70 12.78 -6.14 -1.75
N GLY A 71 13.58 -6.12 -2.83
CA GLY A 71 15.03 -5.88 -2.74
C GLY A 71 15.35 -4.56 -2.03
N LYS A 72 14.63 -3.50 -2.34
CA LYS A 72 14.81 -2.22 -1.67
C LYS A 72 14.42 -2.27 -0.19
N LEU A 73 13.32 -2.94 0.13
CA LEU A 73 12.88 -3.10 1.52
C LEU A 73 13.87 -3.93 2.34
N ILE A 74 14.50 -4.93 1.72
CA ILE A 74 15.59 -5.70 2.35
C ILE A 74 16.79 -4.79 2.62
N ALA A 75 17.19 -4.01 1.62
CA ALA A 75 18.33 -3.09 1.75
C ALA A 75 18.11 -2.07 2.87
N LEU A 76 16.88 -1.60 3.05
CA LEU A 76 16.50 -0.69 4.13
C LEU A 76 16.32 -1.38 5.49
N GLY A 77 16.33 -2.71 5.51
CA GLY A 77 16.24 -3.49 6.74
C GLY A 77 14.82 -3.76 7.25
N TYR A 78 13.79 -3.48 6.45
CA TYR A 78 12.40 -3.64 6.88
C TYR A 78 11.85 -5.04 6.68
N VAL A 79 12.38 -5.79 5.72
CA VAL A 79 11.95 -7.15 5.44
C VAL A 79 13.15 -8.07 5.26
N GLU A 80 12.93 -9.38 5.38
CA GLU A 80 13.94 -10.38 5.13
C GLU A 80 13.37 -11.55 4.36
N LYS A 81 14.25 -12.27 3.67
CA LYS A 81 13.92 -13.47 2.93
C LYS A 81 14.14 -14.70 3.80
N LEU A 82 13.23 -15.66 3.65
CA LEU A 82 13.38 -17.00 4.26
C LEU A 82 13.30 -18.04 3.16
N PRO A 83 14.09 -19.12 3.22
CA PRO A 83 13.95 -20.19 2.25
C PRO A 83 12.58 -20.86 2.38
N SER A 84 11.95 -21.21 1.24
CA SER A 84 10.73 -21.99 1.23
C SER A 84 11.11 -23.47 1.32
N SER A 85 10.40 -24.23 2.17
CA SER A 85 10.59 -25.66 2.30
C SER A 85 10.09 -26.44 1.08
N ASP A 86 9.20 -25.86 0.29
CA ASP A 86 8.50 -26.54 -0.81
C ASP A 86 9.19 -26.37 -2.14
N ASP A 87 9.95 -25.29 -2.35
CA ASP A 87 10.64 -25.00 -3.60
C ASP A 87 11.91 -24.18 -3.31
N GLN A 88 13.07 -24.73 -3.66
CA GLN A 88 14.35 -24.04 -3.49
C GLN A 88 14.50 -22.78 -4.34
N ARG A 89 13.66 -22.62 -5.36
CA ARG A 89 13.67 -21.46 -6.25
C ARG A 89 12.82 -20.29 -5.74
N SER A 90 11.93 -20.58 -4.80
CA SER A 90 11.08 -19.57 -4.18
C SER A 90 11.58 -19.26 -2.78
N TYR A 91 11.18 -18.12 -2.28
CA TYR A 91 11.47 -17.72 -0.90
C TYR A 91 10.27 -17.02 -0.30
N LEU A 92 10.26 -17.03 1.02
CA LEU A 92 9.25 -16.34 1.80
C LEU A 92 9.77 -14.97 2.21
N VAL A 93 8.86 -14.03 2.43
CA VAL A 93 9.17 -12.69 2.87
C VAL A 93 8.44 -12.43 4.17
N ARG A 94 9.12 -11.84 5.12
CA ARG A 94 8.53 -11.40 6.40
C ARG A 94 9.14 -10.08 6.85
N LEU A 95 8.43 -9.40 7.76
CA LEU A 95 8.96 -8.19 8.40
C LEU A 95 10.10 -8.55 9.37
N THR A 96 11.10 -7.69 9.42
CA THR A 96 12.11 -7.69 10.48
C THR A 96 11.54 -6.95 11.69
N GLN A 97 12.29 -6.92 12.80
CA GLN A 97 11.92 -6.09 13.95
C GLN A 97 11.75 -4.61 13.55
N LYS A 98 12.68 -4.10 12.73
CA LYS A 98 12.60 -2.73 12.22
C LYS A 98 11.35 -2.52 11.37
N GLY A 99 10.96 -3.51 10.56
CA GLY A 99 9.72 -3.47 9.77
C GLY A 99 8.49 -3.49 10.67
N GLU A 100 8.49 -4.30 11.71
CA GLU A 100 7.38 -4.34 12.68
C GLU A 100 7.18 -3.00 13.39
N GLU A 101 8.24 -2.26 13.64
CA GLU A 101 8.19 -0.93 14.26
C GLU A 101 7.49 0.10 13.37
N LEU A 102 7.38 -0.15 12.07
CA LEU A 102 6.62 0.70 11.14
C LEU A 102 5.11 0.49 11.27
N ARG A 103 4.65 -0.63 11.80
CA ARG A 103 3.23 -0.96 11.91
C ARG A 103 2.41 0.15 12.60
N PRO A 104 2.76 0.61 13.82
CA PRO A 104 1.99 1.68 14.46
C PRO A 104 2.06 2.99 13.70
N VAL A 105 3.20 3.30 13.07
CA VAL A 105 3.38 4.50 12.25
C VAL A 105 2.41 4.48 11.06
N PHE A 106 2.36 3.38 10.34
CA PHE A 106 1.47 3.22 9.18
C PHE A 106 0.01 3.25 9.58
N MET A 107 -0.35 2.61 10.69
CA MET A 107 -1.73 2.62 11.19
C MET A 107 -2.18 4.03 11.57
N ASP A 108 -1.33 4.78 12.26
CA ASP A 108 -1.63 6.16 12.62
C ASP A 108 -1.81 7.05 11.40
N ILE A 109 -0.90 6.95 10.42
CA ILE A 109 -0.98 7.71 9.18
C ILE A 109 -2.26 7.35 8.41
N SER A 110 -2.60 6.07 8.31
CA SER A 110 -3.82 5.60 7.63
C SER A 110 -5.08 6.16 8.30
N ASN A 111 -5.13 6.13 9.63
CA ASN A 111 -6.29 6.64 10.37
C ASN A 111 -6.46 8.15 10.17
N ARG A 112 -5.36 8.90 10.19
CA ARG A 112 -5.40 10.34 9.94
C ARG A 112 -5.79 10.67 8.50
N LEU A 113 -5.30 9.89 7.55
CA LEU A 113 -5.68 10.04 6.14
C LEU A 113 -7.18 9.80 5.95
N LEU A 114 -7.72 8.72 6.53
CA LEU A 114 -9.15 8.41 6.44
C LEU A 114 -10.01 9.52 7.04
N SER A 115 -9.61 10.07 8.17
CA SER A 115 -10.31 11.20 8.78
C SER A 115 -10.34 12.41 7.85
N ARG A 116 -9.25 12.69 7.15
CA ARG A 116 -9.19 13.79 6.19
C ARG A 116 -10.01 13.52 4.95
N ILE A 117 -9.97 12.29 4.42
CA ILE A 117 -10.76 11.91 3.24
C ILE A 117 -12.25 12.13 3.51
N TRP A 118 -12.72 11.74 4.68
CA TRP A 118 -14.14 11.79 4.99
C TRP A 118 -14.59 13.07 5.68
N GLN A 119 -13.72 14.06 5.83
CA GLN A 119 -14.08 15.33 6.44
C GLN A 119 -15.22 16.01 5.69
N GLY A 120 -16.33 16.28 6.37
CA GLY A 120 -17.49 16.91 5.78
C GLY A 120 -18.36 15.99 4.92
N ILE A 121 -18.08 14.69 4.92
CA ILE A 121 -18.82 13.68 4.17
C ILE A 121 -19.51 12.75 5.15
N ASP A 122 -20.84 12.69 5.15
CA ASP A 122 -21.58 11.87 6.10
C ASP A 122 -21.53 10.37 5.74
N SER A 123 -21.98 9.52 6.65
CA SER A 123 -21.88 8.07 6.48
C SER A 123 -22.63 7.53 5.26
N THR A 124 -23.75 8.13 4.91
CA THR A 124 -24.53 7.75 3.71
C THR A 124 -23.73 8.08 2.45
N GLU A 125 -23.20 9.30 2.37
CA GLU A 125 -22.36 9.72 1.25
C GLU A 125 -21.11 8.86 1.12
N GLN A 126 -20.47 8.48 2.24
CA GLN A 126 -19.31 7.59 2.26
C GLN A 126 -19.62 6.25 1.60
N GLN A 127 -20.76 5.64 1.98
CA GLN A 127 -21.20 4.37 1.41
C GLN A 127 -21.50 4.49 -0.08
N GLU A 128 -22.13 5.60 -0.49
CA GLU A 128 -22.42 5.87 -1.90
C GLU A 128 -21.13 5.97 -2.73
N VAL A 129 -20.15 6.72 -2.25
CA VAL A 129 -18.85 6.87 -2.92
C VAL A 129 -18.18 5.50 -3.09
N VAL A 130 -18.08 4.72 -2.03
CA VAL A 130 -17.44 3.39 -2.07
C VAL A 130 -18.15 2.48 -3.07
N CYS A 131 -19.48 2.47 -3.05
CA CYS A 131 -20.29 1.67 -3.96
C CYS A 131 -20.09 2.08 -5.43
N ILE A 132 -20.09 3.39 -5.71
CA ILE A 132 -19.91 3.92 -7.06
C ILE A 132 -18.50 3.66 -7.57
N LEU A 133 -17.47 3.88 -6.75
CA LEU A 133 -16.08 3.58 -7.13
C LEU A 133 -15.89 2.10 -7.46
N LYS A 134 -16.55 1.20 -6.71
CA LYS A 134 -16.52 -0.22 -7.02
C LYS A 134 -17.13 -0.52 -8.38
N LYS A 135 -18.28 0.07 -8.69
CA LYS A 135 -18.92 -0.09 -10.02
C LYS A 135 -18.02 0.41 -11.14
N ILE A 136 -17.37 1.54 -10.95
CA ILE A 136 -16.43 2.09 -11.94
C ILE A 136 -15.27 1.12 -12.16
N GLY A 137 -14.69 0.59 -11.09
CA GLY A 137 -13.60 -0.39 -11.16
C GLY A 137 -14.02 -1.67 -11.88
N ASP A 138 -15.22 -2.17 -11.60
CA ASP A 138 -15.74 -3.39 -12.22
C ASP A 138 -16.01 -3.23 -13.73
N ASN A 139 -16.17 -1.99 -14.21
CA ASN A 139 -16.38 -1.70 -15.64
C ASN A 139 -15.07 -1.73 -16.45
N LEU A 140 -13.91 -1.75 -15.79
CA LEU A 140 -12.60 -1.67 -16.44
C LEU A 140 -11.87 -3.01 -16.40
#